data_899c1d76499d9dba677eecf424f3fc60
#
_entry.id   899c1d76499d9dba677eecf424f3fc60
#
_cell.length_a   1.000
_cell.length_b   1.000
_cell.length_c   1.000
_cell.angle_alpha   90.00
_cell.angle_beta   90.00
_cell.angle_gamma   90.00
#
_symmetry.space_group_name_H-M   'P 1'
#
loop_
_entity.id
_entity.type
_entity.pdbx_description
1 polymer ?
#
loop_
_entity_poly.entity_id
_entity_poly.type
_entity_poly.pdbx_seq_one_letter_code
_entity_poly.pdbx_strand_id
1 'polypeptide(L)'
;AARYFARSGLGDRIFAHIGSALDLAPALGLFDLIFIDGDKREYPDYYRMAMRTLVRSGSYLLADNILWYGKVTEPAAHNDRHTKAIQEFNDLVAADDRVENVILPIRDGLNLIRVK
;
A
#
# COMPACT_ATOMS: atom_id res chain seq x y z
N ALA A 1 13.07 7.90 -14.24
CA ALA A 1 11.62 7.89 -14.39
C ALA A 1 11.14 9.00 -15.34
N ALA A 2 11.42 10.32 -15.10
CA ALA A 2 10.89 11.46 -15.87
C ALA A 2 11.02 11.33 -17.40
N ARG A 3 12.19 10.92 -17.91
CA ARG A 3 12.42 10.72 -19.36
C ARG A 3 11.46 9.70 -19.98
N TYR A 4 11.13 8.63 -19.26
CA TYR A 4 10.20 7.60 -19.74
C TYR A 4 8.75 8.07 -19.67
N PHE A 5 8.39 8.84 -18.66
CA PHE A 5 7.06 9.46 -18.57
C PHE A 5 6.81 10.40 -19.74
N ALA A 6 7.77 11.26 -20.06
CA ALA A 6 7.68 12.15 -21.24
C ALA A 6 7.55 11.38 -22.57
N ARG A 7 8.18 10.19 -22.70
CA ARG A 7 8.12 9.36 -23.91
C ARG A 7 6.88 8.49 -24.02
N SER A 8 6.11 8.34 -22.93
CA SER A 8 4.93 7.46 -22.91
C SER A 8 3.75 8.00 -23.73
N GLY A 9 3.75 9.27 -24.10
CA GLY A 9 2.58 9.97 -24.66
C GLY A 9 1.48 10.28 -23.62
N LEU A 10 1.74 9.95 -22.34
CA LEU A 10 0.81 10.15 -21.22
C LEU A 10 1.36 11.13 -20.17
N GLY A 11 2.38 11.91 -20.54
CA GLY A 11 3.09 12.79 -19.61
C GLY A 11 2.19 13.81 -18.90
N ASP A 12 1.15 14.28 -19.57
CA ASP A 12 0.13 15.17 -19.04
C ASP A 12 -0.81 14.53 -18.01
N ARG A 13 -0.79 13.19 -17.91
CA ARG A 13 -1.58 12.40 -16.95
C ARG A 13 -0.74 11.82 -15.82
N ILE A 14 0.58 12.01 -15.84
CA ILE A 14 1.52 11.47 -14.85
C ILE A 14 2.06 12.60 -13.99
N PHE A 15 1.69 12.60 -12.71
CA PHE A 15 2.11 13.58 -11.72
C PHE A 15 3.10 12.91 -10.75
N ALA A 16 4.39 13.15 -10.96
CA ALA A 16 5.44 12.58 -10.13
C ALA A 16 5.75 13.49 -8.94
N HIS A 17 5.64 12.96 -7.75
CA HIS A 17 6.01 13.63 -6.51
C HIS A 17 7.24 12.93 -5.90
N ILE A 18 8.23 13.70 -5.45
CA ILE A 18 9.47 13.17 -4.85
C ILE A 18 9.50 13.62 -3.40
N GLY A 19 9.49 12.65 -2.48
CA GLY A 19 9.52 12.90 -1.05
C GLY A 19 8.85 11.76 -0.27
N SER A 20 8.61 11.99 1.03
CA SER A 20 7.85 11.05 1.85
C SER A 20 6.39 11.00 1.40
N ALA A 21 5.88 9.79 1.13
CA ALA A 21 4.47 9.62 0.78
C ALA A 21 3.54 10.02 1.93
N LEU A 22 3.95 9.80 3.17
CA LEU A 22 3.16 10.17 4.36
C LEU A 22 2.97 11.68 4.48
N ASP A 23 3.94 12.46 4.00
CA ASP A 23 3.87 13.93 4.05
C ASP A 23 3.13 14.52 2.84
N LEU A 24 3.33 13.95 1.65
CA LEU A 24 2.85 14.52 0.40
C LEU A 24 1.44 14.04 0.02
N ALA A 25 1.16 12.75 0.19
CA ALA A 25 -0.07 12.14 -0.29
C ALA A 25 -1.35 12.72 0.32
N PRO A 26 -1.42 13.10 1.61
CA PRO A 26 -2.65 13.63 2.20
C PRO A 26 -3.25 14.85 1.50
N ALA A 27 -2.43 15.60 0.76
CA ALA A 27 -2.86 16.79 0.01
C ALA A 27 -3.35 16.50 -1.42
N LEU A 28 -3.23 15.24 -1.90
CA LEU A 28 -3.50 14.92 -3.30
C LEU A 28 -4.98 14.64 -3.61
N GLY A 29 -5.82 14.50 -2.59
CA GLY A 29 -7.26 14.23 -2.77
C GLY A 29 -7.59 12.74 -2.77
N LEU A 30 -8.78 12.39 -3.28
CA LEU A 30 -9.31 11.03 -3.25
C LEU A 30 -8.94 10.26 -4.52
N PHE A 31 -8.69 8.96 -4.36
CA PHE A 31 -8.33 8.05 -5.44
C PHE A 31 -9.28 6.86 -5.51
N ASP A 32 -9.49 6.36 -6.73
CA ASP A 32 -10.26 5.14 -6.97
C ASP A 32 -9.40 3.89 -6.73
N LEU A 33 -8.10 3.98 -7.00
CA LEU A 33 -7.12 2.91 -6.78
C LEU A 33 -5.81 3.48 -6.22
N ILE A 34 -5.30 2.85 -5.18
CA ILE A 34 -3.99 3.15 -4.59
C ILE A 34 -3.14 1.88 -4.65
N PHE A 35 -1.97 1.96 -5.28
CA PHE A 35 -0.98 0.88 -5.26
C PHE A 35 0.12 1.20 -4.22
N ILE A 36 0.32 0.30 -3.26
CA ILE A 36 1.30 0.45 -2.17
C ILE A 36 2.47 -0.47 -2.45
N ASP A 37 3.61 0.10 -2.78
CA ASP A 37 4.88 -0.60 -3.00
C ASP A 37 6.08 0.24 -2.51
N GLY A 38 5.94 0.85 -1.36
CA GLY A 38 6.96 1.66 -0.71
C GLY A 38 7.81 0.90 0.30
N ASP A 39 8.36 1.63 1.27
CA ASP A 39 9.09 1.04 2.41
C ASP A 39 8.17 0.17 3.25
N LYS A 40 8.51 -1.11 3.38
CA LYS A 40 7.68 -2.10 4.08
C LYS A 40 7.49 -1.75 5.55
N ARG A 41 8.44 -1.06 6.16
CA ARG A 41 8.34 -0.60 7.56
C ARG A 41 7.23 0.43 7.78
N GLU A 42 6.83 1.13 6.71
CA GLU A 42 5.79 2.18 6.74
C GLU A 42 4.41 1.68 6.26
N TYR A 43 4.26 0.41 5.89
CA TYR A 43 3.00 -0.14 5.38
C TYR A 43 1.79 0.10 6.31
N PRO A 44 1.90 -0.11 7.63
CA PRO A 44 0.79 0.22 8.54
C PRO A 44 0.41 1.71 8.50
N ASP A 45 1.41 2.59 8.38
CA ASP A 45 1.19 4.03 8.33
C ASP A 45 0.61 4.48 6.99
N TYR A 46 1.06 3.89 5.86
CA TYR A 46 0.44 4.11 4.55
C TYR A 46 -1.04 3.73 4.56
N TYR A 47 -1.38 2.60 5.14
CA TYR A 47 -2.76 2.17 5.24
C TYR A 47 -3.60 3.12 6.10
N ARG A 48 -3.14 3.45 7.29
CA ARG A 48 -3.83 4.40 8.20
C ARG A 48 -4.05 5.76 7.53
N MET A 49 -3.03 6.26 6.86
CA MET A 49 -3.08 7.54 6.14
C MET A 49 -4.07 7.46 4.97
N ALA A 50 -3.99 6.42 4.13
CA ALA A 50 -4.87 6.23 3.00
C ALA A 50 -6.34 6.15 3.43
N MET A 51 -6.66 5.34 4.44
CA MET A 51 -8.02 5.18 4.97
C MET A 51 -8.60 6.46 5.59
N ARG A 52 -7.74 7.38 6.00
CA ARG A 52 -8.14 8.66 6.59
C ARG A 52 -8.32 9.78 5.57
N THR A 53 -7.54 9.79 4.49
CA THR A 53 -7.40 10.98 3.62
C THR A 53 -7.51 10.72 2.12
N LEU A 54 -7.32 9.48 1.65
CA LEU A 54 -7.16 9.21 0.22
C LEU A 54 -8.26 8.36 -0.41
N VAL A 55 -9.13 7.74 0.39
CA VAL A 55 -10.13 6.80 -0.12
C VAL A 55 -11.55 7.23 0.22
N ARG A 56 -12.49 6.69 -0.56
CA ARG A 56 -13.94 6.77 -0.34
C ARG A 56 -14.56 5.39 -0.49
N SER A 57 -15.83 5.23 -0.17
CA SER A 57 -16.58 3.99 -0.48
C SER A 57 -16.42 3.60 -1.95
N GLY A 58 -16.06 2.37 -2.21
CA GLY A 58 -15.76 1.84 -3.53
C GLY A 58 -14.31 1.99 -3.99
N SER A 59 -13.45 2.71 -3.27
CA SER A 59 -12.01 2.76 -3.57
C SER A 59 -11.34 1.41 -3.31
N TYR A 60 -10.25 1.16 -4.02
CA TYR A 60 -9.40 -0.02 -3.85
C TYR A 60 -7.99 0.37 -3.43
N LEU A 61 -7.41 -0.45 -2.56
CA LEU A 61 -5.97 -0.44 -2.29
C LEU A 61 -5.39 -1.78 -2.71
N LEU A 62 -4.21 -1.77 -3.31
CA LEU A 62 -3.48 -2.95 -3.72
C LEU A 62 -2.07 -2.85 -3.11
N ALA A 63 -1.76 -3.73 -2.16
CA ALA A 63 -0.47 -3.74 -1.47
C ALA A 63 0.37 -4.92 -1.92
N ASP A 64 1.59 -4.65 -2.35
CA ASP A 64 2.54 -5.65 -2.85
C ASP A 64 3.44 -6.22 -1.73
N ASN A 65 3.94 -7.43 -1.95
CA ASN A 65 4.90 -8.14 -1.08
C ASN A 65 4.39 -8.41 0.35
N ILE A 66 3.11 -8.69 0.50
CA ILE A 66 2.50 -8.89 1.83
C ILE A 66 2.80 -10.28 2.44
N LEU A 67 3.33 -11.21 1.69
CA LEU A 67 3.82 -12.51 2.19
C LEU A 67 5.28 -12.44 2.65
N TRP A 68 6.04 -11.49 2.13
CA TRP A 68 7.41 -11.18 2.51
C TRP A 68 8.29 -12.44 2.58
N TYR A 69 8.43 -13.12 1.42
CA TYR A 69 9.17 -14.39 1.28
C TYR A 69 8.63 -15.51 2.20
N GLY A 70 7.36 -15.47 2.56
CA GLY A 70 6.76 -16.40 3.51
C GLY A 70 7.07 -16.10 4.99
N LYS A 71 7.88 -15.11 5.30
CA LYS A 71 8.28 -14.78 6.69
C LYS A 71 7.13 -14.35 7.58
N VAL A 72 6.01 -13.88 7.01
CA VAL A 72 4.84 -13.44 7.79
C VAL A 72 4.15 -14.58 8.53
N THR A 73 4.40 -15.84 8.14
CA THR A 73 3.81 -17.03 8.78
C THR A 73 4.56 -17.50 10.02
N GLU A 74 5.75 -16.94 10.27
CA GLU A 74 6.61 -17.27 11.38
C GLU A 74 6.77 -16.08 12.33
N PRO A 75 7.10 -16.33 13.61
CA PRO A 75 7.44 -15.24 14.53
C PRO A 75 8.61 -14.40 13.99
N ALA A 76 8.42 -13.10 13.86
CA ALA A 76 9.48 -12.22 13.38
C ALA A 76 10.65 -12.15 14.36
N ALA A 77 11.88 -12.21 13.85
CA ALA A 77 13.08 -12.01 14.64
C ALA A 77 13.06 -10.63 15.32
N HIS A 78 13.75 -10.50 16.46
CA HIS A 78 13.72 -9.28 17.29
C HIS A 78 14.05 -8.00 16.49
N ASN A 79 15.02 -8.10 15.59
CA ASN A 79 15.51 -6.98 14.77
C ASN A 79 14.89 -6.91 13.36
N ASP A 80 14.01 -7.81 12.98
CA ASP A 80 13.36 -7.82 11.65
C ASP A 80 12.15 -6.89 11.63
N ARG A 81 12.43 -5.60 11.48
CA ARG A 81 11.40 -4.54 11.43
C ARG A 81 10.48 -4.66 10.22
N HIS A 82 10.99 -5.17 9.08
CA HIS A 82 10.18 -5.31 7.87
C HIS A 82 9.10 -6.37 8.06
N THR A 83 9.49 -7.57 8.51
CA THR A 83 8.52 -8.64 8.77
C THR A 83 7.47 -8.21 9.79
N LYS A 84 7.87 -7.57 10.89
CA LYS A 84 6.93 -7.05 11.89
C LYS A 84 5.93 -6.08 11.32
N ALA A 85 6.38 -5.13 10.50
CA ALA A 85 5.51 -4.13 9.91
C ALA A 85 4.53 -4.74 8.89
N ILE A 86 4.97 -5.74 8.09
CA ILE A 86 4.06 -6.44 7.19
C ILE A 86 3.04 -7.28 7.95
N GLN A 87 3.44 -7.97 9.02
CA GLN A 87 2.50 -8.68 9.89
C GLN A 87 1.47 -7.72 10.48
N GLU A 88 1.92 -6.58 11.05
CA GLU A 88 1.02 -5.54 11.57
C GLU A 88 0.06 -5.02 10.50
N PHE A 89 0.56 -4.75 9.28
CA PHE A 89 -0.28 -4.31 8.18
C PHE A 89 -1.35 -5.35 7.83
N ASN A 90 -0.98 -6.62 7.72
CA ASN A 90 -1.92 -7.69 7.41
C ASN A 90 -3.00 -7.81 8.49
N ASP A 91 -2.61 -7.74 9.76
CA ASP A 91 -3.55 -7.79 10.91
C ASP A 91 -4.47 -6.57 10.93
N LEU A 92 -3.95 -5.37 10.66
CA LEU A 92 -4.75 -4.14 10.59
C LEU A 92 -5.84 -4.25 9.52
N VAL A 93 -5.47 -4.72 8.32
CA VAL A 93 -6.44 -4.86 7.22
C VAL A 93 -7.47 -5.92 7.54
N ALA A 94 -7.05 -7.07 8.07
CA ALA A 94 -7.96 -8.18 8.42
C ALA A 94 -8.97 -7.81 9.51
N ALA A 95 -8.59 -6.92 10.41
CA ALA A 95 -9.44 -6.47 11.53
C ALA A 95 -10.31 -5.24 11.21
N ASP A 96 -10.16 -4.62 10.04
CA ASP A 96 -10.85 -3.38 9.70
C ASP A 96 -12.21 -3.66 9.05
N ASP A 97 -13.30 -3.45 9.78
CA ASP A 97 -14.67 -3.66 9.32
C ASP A 97 -15.10 -2.72 8.17
N ARG A 98 -14.34 -1.67 7.91
CA ARG A 98 -14.60 -0.72 6.81
C ARG A 98 -14.17 -1.24 5.44
N VAL A 99 -13.47 -2.37 5.40
CA VAL A 99 -12.95 -2.94 4.17
C VAL A 99 -13.32 -4.41 4.00
N GLU A 100 -13.21 -4.88 2.79
CA GLU A 100 -13.16 -6.29 2.41
C GLU A 100 -11.81 -6.52 1.75
N ASN A 101 -11.16 -7.63 2.03
CA ASN A 101 -9.87 -7.91 1.41
C ASN A 101 -9.71 -9.37 1.00
N VAL A 102 -8.86 -9.59 0.01
CA VAL A 102 -8.41 -10.91 -0.40
C VAL A 102 -6.91 -10.88 -0.70
N ILE A 103 -6.22 -11.89 -0.22
CA ILE A 103 -4.80 -12.09 -0.54
C ILE A 103 -4.70 -12.92 -1.80
N LEU A 104 -4.09 -12.37 -2.84
CA LEU A 104 -3.77 -13.05 -4.08
C LEU A 104 -2.34 -13.60 -3.98
N PRO A 105 -2.13 -14.92 -4.08
CA PRO A 105 -0.80 -15.52 -3.94
C PRO A 105 0.00 -15.39 -5.26
N ILE A 106 0.11 -14.18 -5.76
CA ILE A 106 0.88 -13.83 -6.96
C ILE A 106 2.24 -13.33 -6.51
N ARG A 107 3.31 -14.01 -6.93
CA ARG A 107 4.70 -13.74 -6.53
C ARG A 107 4.84 -13.67 -4.99
N ASP A 108 5.16 -12.51 -4.43
CA ASP A 108 5.32 -12.31 -2.98
C ASP A 108 4.02 -11.84 -2.29
N GLY A 109 2.89 -12.08 -2.93
CA GLY A 109 1.54 -11.80 -2.43
C GLY A 109 1.08 -10.37 -2.65
N LEU A 110 -0.14 -10.24 -3.14
CA LEU A 110 -0.86 -8.97 -3.26
C LEU A 110 -2.07 -9.00 -2.33
N ASN A 111 -2.26 -7.96 -1.53
CA ASN A 111 -3.49 -7.77 -0.78
C ASN A 111 -4.38 -6.78 -1.56
N LEU A 112 -5.47 -7.28 -2.11
CA LEU A 112 -6.51 -6.47 -2.75
C LEU A 112 -7.55 -6.11 -1.70
N ILE A 113 -7.71 -4.81 -1.44
CA ILE A 113 -8.55 -4.26 -0.39
C ILE A 113 -9.58 -3.33 -1.03
N ARG A 114 -10.86 -3.56 -0.74
CA ARG A 114 -11.97 -2.72 -1.17
C ARG A 114 -12.56 -1.96 0.01
N VAL A 115 -12.71 -0.66 -0.10
CA VAL A 115 -13.42 0.16 0.88
C VAL A 115 -14.92 0.02 0.68
N LYS A 116 -15.64 -0.33 1.75
CA LYS A 116 -17.12 -0.50 1.72
C LYS A 116 -17.88 0.80 1.54
#